data_30825f0aa9db72065c7ace80e4d5175b
#
_entry.id   30825f0aa9db72065c7ace80e4d5175b
#
_cell.length_a   1.000
_cell.length_b   1.000
_cell.length_c   1.000
_cell.angle_alpha   90.00
_cell.angle_beta   90.00
_cell.angle_gamma   90.00
#
_symmetry.space_group_name_H-M   'P 1'
#
loop_
_entity.id
_entity.type
_entity.pdbx_description
1 polymer ?
#
loop_
_entity_poly.entity_id
_entity_poly.type
_entity_poly.pdbx_seq_one_letter_code
_entity_poly.pdbx_strand_id
1 'polypeptide(L)'
;MVWEAAKRGLPVKVYRPSRIGGSSKTGISNFDDLLSRFIKGCIQLKHFPTWEGFEENLIPVDYASKAIVSLSQKEDCFGKAFHLINPESVPLGDIFNSVQSLGYDLEEINYNDWRSELIEAPDNPLYPYLAKFPESLSGTKEKIEYDRSNVVEGLKGSGIELPEVNRDLLKTYLSYFEASGFLWN
;
A
#
# COMPACT_ATOMS: atom_id res chain seq x y z
N MET A 1 -0.40 7.48 25.18
CA MET A 1 -0.05 6.26 25.96
C MET A 1 1.39 5.80 25.76
N VAL A 2 1.85 5.44 24.54
CA VAL A 2 3.22 4.90 24.33
C VAL A 2 4.32 5.86 24.77
N TRP A 3 4.24 7.14 24.42
CA TRP A 3 5.23 8.16 24.81
C TRP A 3 5.21 8.47 26.31
N GLU A 4 4.08 8.30 26.99
CA GLU A 4 4.04 8.43 28.46
C GLU A 4 4.73 7.24 29.14
N ALA A 5 4.68 6.05 28.55
CA ALA A 5 5.45 4.91 29.01
C ALA A 5 6.96 5.14 28.82
N ALA A 6 7.36 5.69 27.67
CA ALA A 6 8.76 6.07 27.41
C ALA A 6 9.28 7.09 28.44
N LYS A 7 8.51 8.11 28.78
CA LYS A 7 8.86 9.10 29.82
C LYS A 7 9.05 8.48 31.20
N ARG A 8 8.43 7.34 31.45
CA ARG A 8 8.58 6.56 32.70
C ARG A 8 9.74 5.54 32.66
N GLY A 9 10.59 5.61 31.62
CA GLY A 9 11.79 4.79 31.50
C GLY A 9 11.56 3.45 30.78
N LEU A 10 10.39 3.20 30.20
CA LEU A 10 10.19 1.98 29.40
C LEU A 10 10.91 2.11 28.04
N PRO A 11 11.66 1.07 27.62
CA PRO A 11 12.36 1.07 26.34
C PRO A 11 11.37 0.83 25.21
N VAL A 12 10.84 1.89 24.63
CA VAL A 12 9.83 1.82 23.55
C VAL A 12 10.42 2.23 22.20
N LYS A 13 9.94 1.60 21.14
CA LYS A 13 10.17 1.95 19.73
C LYS A 13 8.84 1.94 19.02
N VAL A 14 8.58 2.92 18.17
CA VAL A 14 7.29 3.02 17.44
C VAL A 14 7.56 2.85 15.96
N TYR A 15 6.93 1.86 15.34
CA TYR A 15 7.01 1.62 13.89
C TYR A 15 5.71 2.04 13.23
N ARG A 16 5.82 2.85 12.20
CA ARG A 16 4.70 3.39 11.41
C ARG A 16 4.92 3.06 9.94
N PRO A 17 4.58 1.85 9.52
CA PRO A 17 4.66 1.50 8.10
C PRO A 17 3.57 2.21 7.31
N SER A 18 3.87 2.52 6.05
CA SER A 18 2.86 2.81 5.04
C SER A 18 2.10 1.52 4.68
N ARG A 19 1.40 1.48 3.57
CA ARG A 19 0.75 0.24 3.13
C ARG A 19 1.82 -0.84 2.88
N ILE A 20 1.68 -1.94 3.60
CA ILE A 20 2.54 -3.11 3.40
C ILE A 20 1.96 -3.92 2.24
N GLY A 21 2.71 -3.95 1.14
CA GLY A 21 2.40 -4.78 -0.04
C GLY A 21 2.85 -6.21 0.11
N GLY A 22 2.91 -6.93 -0.99
CA GLY A 22 3.39 -8.30 -1.05
C GLY A 22 4.90 -8.43 -0.84
N SER A 23 5.37 -9.68 -0.87
CA SER A 23 6.80 -9.98 -0.90
C SER A 23 7.43 -9.52 -2.21
N SER A 24 8.54 -8.80 -2.12
CA SER A 24 9.24 -8.31 -3.31
C SER A 24 9.79 -9.43 -4.20
N LYS A 25 9.92 -10.65 -3.67
CA LYS A 25 10.49 -11.80 -4.38
C LYS A 25 9.43 -12.75 -4.94
N THR A 26 8.32 -12.93 -4.22
CA THR A 26 7.33 -13.97 -4.54
C THR A 26 5.95 -13.42 -4.83
N GLY A 27 5.71 -12.14 -4.57
CA GLY A 27 4.40 -11.51 -4.71
C GLY A 27 3.38 -11.91 -3.63
N ILE A 28 3.72 -12.87 -2.74
CA ILE A 28 2.79 -13.33 -1.69
C ILE A 28 2.27 -12.13 -0.91
N SER A 29 0.96 -11.95 -0.94
CA SER A 29 0.26 -10.78 -0.41
C SER A 29 -0.95 -11.18 0.42
N ASN A 30 -1.43 -10.25 1.24
CA ASN A 30 -2.70 -10.39 1.94
C ASN A 30 -3.87 -10.02 1.01
N PHE A 31 -4.72 -10.97 0.69
CA PHE A 31 -5.90 -10.74 -0.16
C PHE A 31 -7.02 -9.95 0.52
N ASP A 32 -7.00 -9.86 1.85
CA ASP A 32 -7.96 -9.07 2.61
C ASP A 32 -7.58 -7.58 2.70
N ASP A 33 -6.41 -7.20 2.18
CA ASP A 33 -6.02 -5.79 2.08
C ASP A 33 -6.92 -5.02 1.11
N LEU A 34 -7.21 -3.76 1.45
CA LEU A 34 -8.09 -2.92 0.66
C LEU A 34 -7.59 -2.71 -0.78
N LEU A 35 -6.27 -2.58 -1.00
CA LEU A 35 -5.72 -2.41 -2.35
C LEU A 35 -5.90 -3.66 -3.20
N SER A 36 -5.67 -4.85 -2.62
CA SER A 36 -5.89 -6.12 -3.30
C SER A 36 -7.37 -6.26 -3.73
N ARG A 37 -8.28 -5.94 -2.81
CA ARG A 37 -9.73 -5.93 -3.11
C ARG A 37 -10.12 -4.85 -4.11
N PHE A 38 -9.44 -3.69 -4.07
CA PHE A 38 -9.68 -2.60 -5.02
C PHE A 38 -9.31 -3.02 -6.44
N ILE A 39 -8.15 -3.62 -6.62
CA ILE A 39 -7.73 -4.16 -7.91
C ILE A 39 -8.73 -5.21 -8.41
N LYS A 40 -9.08 -6.19 -7.57
CA LYS A 40 -10.05 -7.22 -7.93
C LYS A 40 -11.42 -6.65 -8.27
N GLY A 41 -11.93 -5.73 -7.46
CA GLY A 41 -13.23 -5.10 -7.67
C GLY A 41 -13.29 -4.31 -8.97
N CYS A 42 -12.24 -3.57 -9.31
CA CYS A 42 -12.13 -2.87 -10.59
C CYS A 42 -12.07 -3.85 -11.78
N ILE A 43 -11.33 -4.97 -11.64
CA ILE A 43 -11.32 -6.03 -12.67
C ILE A 43 -12.72 -6.58 -12.91
N GLN A 44 -13.51 -6.82 -11.86
CA GLN A 44 -14.87 -7.32 -11.97
C GLN A 44 -15.84 -6.31 -12.60
N LEU A 45 -15.66 -5.02 -12.30
CA LEU A 45 -16.42 -3.93 -12.93
C LEU A 45 -15.95 -3.67 -14.37
N LYS A 46 -14.77 -4.11 -14.76
CA LYS A 46 -14.03 -3.75 -15.99
C LYS A 46 -13.68 -2.26 -16.06
N HIS A 47 -13.84 -1.54 -14.97
CA HIS A 47 -13.58 -0.11 -14.88
C HIS A 47 -12.77 0.21 -13.64
N PHE A 48 -11.91 1.23 -13.76
CA PHE A 48 -11.23 1.85 -12.64
C PHE A 48 -11.41 3.37 -12.67
N PRO A 49 -11.43 4.04 -11.50
CA PRO A 49 -11.75 5.45 -11.45
C PRO A 49 -10.57 6.33 -11.84
N THR A 50 -10.83 7.40 -12.59
CA THR A 50 -9.95 8.57 -12.62
C THR A 50 -9.98 9.22 -11.24
N TRP A 51 -8.83 9.21 -10.57
CA TRP A 51 -8.69 9.79 -9.24
C TRP A 51 -7.42 10.63 -9.16
N GLU A 52 -7.53 11.89 -9.59
CA GLU A 52 -6.39 12.81 -9.61
C GLU A 52 -5.76 12.96 -8.23
N GLY A 53 -4.43 12.88 -8.18
CA GLY A 53 -3.66 13.02 -6.94
C GLY A 53 -3.79 11.85 -5.97
N PHE A 54 -4.48 10.77 -6.34
CA PHE A 54 -4.46 9.56 -5.55
C PHE A 54 -3.21 8.72 -5.86
N GLU A 55 -2.42 8.56 -4.83
CA GLU A 55 -1.18 7.78 -4.87
C GLU A 55 -1.17 6.77 -3.71
N GLU A 56 -0.68 5.57 -3.96
CA GLU A 56 -0.44 4.57 -2.93
C GLU A 56 1.02 4.56 -2.51
N ASN A 57 1.26 4.72 -1.22
CA ASN A 57 2.59 4.56 -0.66
C ASN A 57 2.80 3.12 -0.21
N LEU A 58 3.56 2.36 -0.99
CA LEU A 58 3.75 0.93 -0.83
C LEU A 58 5.18 0.61 -0.36
N ILE A 59 5.29 -0.33 0.57
CA ILE A 59 6.55 -0.96 0.93
C ILE A 59 6.38 -2.49 0.91
N PRO A 60 7.36 -3.27 0.42
CA PRO A 60 7.29 -4.72 0.44
C PRO A 60 7.30 -5.28 1.88
N VAL A 61 6.56 -6.36 2.14
CA VAL A 61 6.47 -6.99 3.46
C VAL A 61 7.83 -7.51 3.96
N ASP A 62 8.64 -8.03 3.07
CA ASP A 62 9.98 -8.53 3.41
C ASP A 62 10.95 -7.39 3.78
N TYR A 63 10.84 -6.22 3.17
CA TYR A 63 11.54 -5.02 3.62
C TYR A 63 11.05 -4.58 5.00
N ALA A 64 9.74 -4.41 5.15
CA ALA A 64 9.14 -3.98 6.42
C ALA A 64 9.56 -4.88 7.59
N SER A 65 9.49 -6.21 7.39
CA SER A 65 9.86 -7.19 8.41
C SER A 65 11.34 -7.10 8.80
N LYS A 66 12.24 -7.07 7.80
CA LYS A 66 13.69 -6.95 8.05
C LYS A 66 14.04 -5.64 8.75
N ALA A 67 13.45 -4.53 8.31
CA ALA A 67 13.68 -3.23 8.90
C ALA A 67 13.25 -3.18 10.37
N ILE A 68 12.03 -3.66 10.68
CA ILE A 68 11.51 -3.73 12.05
C ILE A 68 12.41 -4.60 12.93
N VAL A 69 12.77 -5.80 12.47
CA VAL A 69 13.63 -6.71 13.25
C VAL A 69 14.99 -6.07 13.51
N SER A 70 15.65 -5.53 12.49
CA SER A 70 16.96 -4.87 12.64
C SER A 70 16.90 -3.69 13.62
N LEU A 71 15.92 -2.80 13.47
CA LEU A 71 15.74 -1.64 14.34
C LEU A 71 15.36 -2.06 15.78
N SER A 72 14.62 -3.17 15.93
CA SER A 72 14.19 -3.64 17.25
C SER A 72 15.35 -4.13 18.12
N GLN A 73 16.42 -4.60 17.51
CA GLN A 73 17.60 -5.12 18.20
C GLN A 73 18.60 -4.03 18.65
N LYS A 74 18.44 -2.79 18.16
CA LYS A 74 19.37 -1.68 18.43
C LYS A 74 18.95 -0.88 19.65
N GLU A 75 19.80 -0.73 20.66
CA GLU A 75 19.51 0.02 21.88
C GLU A 75 19.41 1.54 21.62
N ASP A 76 20.21 2.06 20.71
CA ASP A 76 20.20 3.47 20.29
C ASP A 76 18.91 3.90 19.55
N CYS A 77 18.04 2.94 19.27
CA CYS A 77 16.73 3.15 18.68
C CYS A 77 15.60 3.35 19.70
N PHE A 78 15.85 3.24 20.99
CA PHE A 78 14.83 3.50 22.01
C PHE A 78 14.37 4.97 22.02
N GLY A 79 13.09 5.18 22.31
CA GLY A 79 12.47 6.50 22.34
C GLY A 79 12.25 7.14 20.95
N LYS A 80 12.44 6.40 19.88
CA LYS A 80 12.29 6.90 18.50
C LYS A 80 11.04 6.35 17.81
N ALA A 81 10.52 7.12 16.85
CA ALA A 81 9.51 6.65 15.88
C ALA A 81 10.16 6.45 14.52
N PHE A 82 9.78 5.37 13.85
CA PHE A 82 10.31 4.96 12.55
C PHE A 82 9.19 4.94 11.52
N HIS A 83 9.18 5.92 10.60
CA HIS A 83 8.25 5.95 9.49
C HIS A 83 8.80 5.10 8.35
N LEU A 84 8.32 3.86 8.26
CA LEU A 84 8.68 2.92 7.19
C LEU A 84 7.82 3.20 5.96
N ILE A 85 8.20 4.20 5.20
CA ILE A 85 7.47 4.70 4.04
C ILE A 85 8.37 4.72 2.82
N ASN A 86 7.79 4.61 1.65
CA ASN A 86 8.49 4.82 0.39
C ASN A 86 8.65 6.34 0.16
N PRO A 87 9.83 6.84 -0.24
CA PRO A 87 9.98 8.25 -0.64
C PRO A 87 9.12 8.60 -1.85
N GLU A 88 8.84 7.61 -2.69
CA GLU A 88 8.02 7.74 -3.90
C GLU A 88 6.73 6.95 -3.75
N SER A 89 5.60 7.60 -3.95
CA SER A 89 4.30 6.95 -4.01
C SER A 89 3.99 6.52 -5.45
N VAL A 90 3.15 5.52 -5.61
CA VAL A 90 2.73 4.98 -6.90
C VAL A 90 1.40 5.60 -7.29
N PRO A 91 1.30 6.32 -8.41
CA PRO A 91 0.03 6.80 -8.93
C PRO A 91 -0.94 5.65 -9.20
N LEU A 92 -2.23 5.88 -8.95
CA LEU A 92 -3.26 4.86 -9.18
C LEU A 92 -3.25 4.35 -10.63
N GLY A 93 -3.08 5.27 -11.59
CA GLY A 93 -2.99 4.92 -13.01
C GLY A 93 -1.86 3.92 -13.33
N ASP A 94 -0.69 4.03 -12.67
CA ASP A 94 0.42 3.11 -12.89
C ASP A 94 0.13 1.70 -12.37
N ILE A 95 -0.66 1.60 -11.29
CA ILE A 95 -1.14 0.31 -10.79
C ILE A 95 -2.03 -0.34 -11.83
N PHE A 96 -3.03 0.39 -12.37
CA PHE A 96 -3.95 -0.15 -13.36
C PHE A 96 -3.33 -0.36 -14.74
N ASN A 97 -2.37 0.49 -15.15
CA ASN A 97 -1.53 0.21 -16.33
C ASN A 97 -0.78 -1.12 -16.21
N SER A 98 -0.35 -1.46 -15.00
CA SER A 98 0.28 -2.76 -14.74
C SER A 98 -0.72 -3.92 -14.85
N VAL A 99 -1.95 -3.74 -14.35
CA VAL A 99 -3.04 -4.72 -14.48
C VAL A 99 -3.41 -4.93 -15.96
N GLN A 100 -3.59 -3.85 -16.72
CA GLN A 100 -3.85 -3.93 -18.17
C GLN A 100 -2.73 -4.64 -18.93
N SER A 101 -1.47 -4.46 -18.50
CA SER A 101 -0.31 -5.14 -19.13
C SER A 101 -0.31 -6.66 -18.97
N LEU A 102 -1.11 -7.21 -18.06
CA LEU A 102 -1.34 -8.65 -17.89
C LEU A 102 -2.51 -9.17 -18.76
N GLY A 103 -3.14 -8.31 -19.54
CA GLY A 103 -4.21 -8.67 -20.45
C GLY A 103 -5.62 -8.46 -19.91
N TYR A 104 -5.76 -7.81 -18.75
CA TYR A 104 -7.08 -7.44 -18.25
C TYR A 104 -7.63 -6.24 -19.03
N ASP A 105 -8.84 -6.40 -19.55
CA ASP A 105 -9.58 -5.35 -20.25
C ASP A 105 -10.27 -4.46 -19.21
N LEU A 106 -9.63 -3.31 -18.93
CA LEU A 106 -10.14 -2.29 -18.01
C LEU A 106 -10.16 -0.94 -18.69
N GLU A 107 -11.19 -0.18 -18.45
CA GLU A 107 -11.35 1.19 -18.93
C GLU A 107 -11.28 2.18 -17.75
N GLU A 108 -10.58 3.29 -17.95
CA GLU A 108 -10.59 4.39 -17.00
C GLU A 108 -11.84 5.22 -17.18
N ILE A 109 -12.64 5.37 -16.12
CA ILE A 109 -13.87 6.18 -16.15
C ILE A 109 -13.89 7.22 -15.05
N ASN A 110 -14.79 8.19 -15.17
CA ASN A 110 -14.98 9.20 -14.13
C ASN A 110 -15.28 8.54 -12.77
N TYR A 111 -14.73 9.10 -11.70
CA TYR A 111 -14.90 8.58 -10.34
C TYR A 111 -16.36 8.42 -9.92
N ASN A 112 -17.23 9.39 -10.25
CA ASN A 112 -18.64 9.33 -9.85
C ASN A 112 -19.38 8.20 -10.59
N ASP A 113 -19.06 7.98 -11.87
CA ASP A 113 -19.63 6.91 -12.67
C ASP A 113 -19.17 5.55 -12.13
N TRP A 114 -17.86 5.39 -11.87
CA TRP A 114 -17.31 4.19 -11.25
C TRP A 114 -17.94 3.90 -9.88
N ARG A 115 -18.13 4.93 -9.05
CA ARG A 115 -18.76 4.77 -7.74
C ARG A 115 -20.24 4.35 -7.85
N SER A 116 -20.94 4.86 -8.86
CA SER A 116 -22.32 4.48 -9.13
C SER A 116 -22.43 3.01 -9.54
N GLU A 117 -21.52 2.54 -10.41
CA GLU A 117 -21.44 1.12 -10.78
C GLU A 117 -21.15 0.24 -9.56
N LEU A 118 -20.25 0.68 -8.66
CA LEU A 118 -19.96 -0.06 -7.44
C LEU A 118 -21.18 -0.16 -6.51
N ILE A 119 -22.00 0.89 -6.42
CA ILE A 119 -23.25 0.87 -5.63
C ILE A 119 -24.23 -0.17 -6.19
N GLU A 120 -24.28 -0.35 -7.52
CA GLU A 120 -25.17 -1.30 -8.19
C GLU A 120 -24.63 -2.74 -8.19
N ALA A 121 -23.40 -2.96 -7.67
CA ALA A 121 -22.74 -4.25 -7.64
C ALA A 121 -22.53 -4.79 -6.21
N PRO A 122 -23.60 -5.23 -5.50
CA PRO A 122 -23.51 -5.65 -4.09
C PRO A 122 -22.62 -6.87 -3.85
N ASP A 123 -22.39 -7.70 -4.88
CA ASP A 123 -21.52 -8.88 -4.80
C ASP A 123 -20.04 -8.54 -5.06
N ASN A 124 -19.74 -7.30 -5.43
CA ASN A 124 -18.36 -6.86 -5.67
C ASN A 124 -17.57 -6.82 -4.35
N PRO A 125 -16.30 -7.30 -4.31
CA PRO A 125 -15.47 -7.32 -3.09
C PRO A 125 -15.20 -5.95 -2.49
N LEU A 126 -15.46 -4.85 -3.22
CA LEU A 126 -15.35 -3.49 -2.72
C LEU A 126 -16.63 -2.96 -2.07
N TYR A 127 -17.78 -3.56 -2.36
CA TYR A 127 -19.06 -3.06 -1.86
C TYR A 127 -19.09 -2.87 -0.33
N PRO A 128 -18.55 -3.78 0.52
CA PRO A 128 -18.47 -3.58 1.96
C PRO A 128 -17.63 -2.37 2.38
N TYR A 129 -16.79 -1.87 1.49
CA TYR A 129 -15.90 -0.74 1.72
C TYR A 129 -16.39 0.57 1.10
N LEU A 130 -17.61 0.60 0.57
CA LEU A 130 -18.18 1.76 -0.13
C LEU A 130 -18.07 3.06 0.69
N ALA A 131 -18.23 2.99 2.01
CA ALA A 131 -18.06 4.13 2.90
C ALA A 131 -16.63 4.73 2.92
N LYS A 132 -15.62 4.02 2.42
CA LYS A 132 -14.25 4.53 2.27
C LYS A 132 -14.04 5.32 0.98
N PHE A 133 -14.98 5.23 0.06
CA PHE A 133 -15.01 5.97 -1.19
C PHE A 133 -15.99 7.14 -1.04
N PRO A 134 -15.51 8.39 -0.93
CA PRO A 134 -16.38 9.55 -0.68
C PRO A 134 -17.39 9.76 -1.83
N GLU A 135 -18.49 10.43 -1.54
CA GLU A 135 -19.54 10.70 -2.54
C GLU A 135 -19.04 11.61 -3.68
N SER A 136 -18.06 12.44 -3.39
CA SER A 136 -17.38 13.26 -4.39
C SER A 136 -15.91 13.47 -4.02
N LEU A 137 -15.05 13.53 -5.01
CA LEU A 137 -13.66 13.92 -4.82
C LEU A 137 -13.60 15.45 -4.72
N SER A 138 -13.71 15.97 -3.49
CA SER A 138 -13.57 17.40 -3.24
C SER A 138 -12.26 17.69 -2.51
N GLY A 139 -11.46 18.57 -3.08
CA GLY A 139 -10.26 19.14 -2.48
C GLY A 139 -8.97 18.39 -2.79
N THR A 140 -7.91 19.15 -2.94
CA THR A 140 -6.54 18.63 -2.96
C THR A 140 -6.17 18.15 -1.56
N LYS A 141 -5.87 16.88 -1.40
CA LYS A 141 -5.25 16.41 -0.15
C LYS A 141 -3.88 17.06 -0.03
N GLU A 142 -3.64 17.79 1.06
CA GLU A 142 -2.29 18.22 1.37
C GLU A 142 -1.38 16.98 1.43
N LYS A 143 -0.26 17.02 0.69
CA LYS A 143 0.72 15.95 0.72
C LYS A 143 1.44 16.01 2.06
N ILE A 144 1.17 15.04 2.92
CA ILE A 144 1.85 14.91 4.21
C ILE A 144 3.24 14.32 3.95
N GLU A 145 4.27 15.08 4.25
CA GLU A 145 5.64 14.59 4.22
C GLU A 145 6.00 13.99 5.59
N TYR A 146 6.48 12.76 5.56
CA TYR A 146 6.92 12.06 6.76
C TYR A 146 8.45 12.02 6.83
N ASP A 147 8.98 12.39 7.98
CA ASP A 147 10.42 12.31 8.25
C ASP A 147 10.86 10.83 8.34
N ARG A 148 11.80 10.44 7.49
CA ARG A 148 12.40 9.10 7.41
C ARG A 148 13.80 9.02 8.03
N SER A 149 14.33 10.11 8.57
CA SER A 149 15.72 10.20 9.06
C SER A 149 16.06 9.08 10.05
N ASN A 150 15.16 8.77 10.98
CA ASN A 150 15.36 7.68 11.95
C ASN A 150 15.48 6.30 11.29
N VAL A 151 14.73 6.04 10.19
CA VAL A 151 14.83 4.79 9.46
C VAL A 151 16.16 4.72 8.70
N VAL A 152 16.51 5.78 7.98
CA VAL A 152 17.74 5.85 7.19
C VAL A 152 18.97 5.67 8.09
N GLU A 153 19.03 6.40 9.19
CA GLU A 153 20.14 6.29 10.13
C GLU A 153 20.16 4.94 10.84
N GLY A 154 19.00 4.49 11.33
CA GLY A 154 18.89 3.23 12.06
C GLY A 154 19.21 1.99 11.21
N LEU A 155 18.99 2.03 9.90
CA LEU A 155 19.33 0.93 8.97
C LEU A 155 20.73 1.08 8.34
N LYS A 156 21.44 2.16 8.60
CA LYS A 156 22.79 2.36 8.05
C LYS A 156 23.71 1.18 8.37
N GLY A 157 24.37 0.65 7.35
CA GLY A 157 25.29 -0.49 7.47
C GLY A 157 24.63 -1.85 7.67
N SER A 158 23.30 -1.94 7.66
CA SER A 158 22.58 -3.23 7.81
C SER A 158 22.45 -4.02 6.50
N GLY A 159 22.68 -3.40 5.35
CA GLY A 159 22.40 -3.99 4.03
C GLY A 159 20.91 -4.13 3.71
N ILE A 160 20.03 -3.53 4.53
CA ILE A 160 18.58 -3.54 4.30
C ILE A 160 18.21 -2.29 3.50
N GLU A 161 17.85 -2.50 2.24
CA GLU A 161 17.46 -1.45 1.31
C GLU A 161 15.97 -1.59 0.96
N LEU A 162 15.30 -0.47 0.77
CA LEU A 162 13.93 -0.43 0.29
C LEU A 162 13.95 -0.71 -1.23
N PRO A 163 13.30 -1.79 -1.71
CA PRO A 163 13.15 -2.00 -3.14
C PRO A 163 12.33 -0.89 -3.78
N GLU A 164 12.70 -0.49 -4.97
CA GLU A 164 11.90 0.42 -5.80
C GLU A 164 10.55 -0.22 -6.11
N VAL A 165 9.46 0.54 -5.90
CA VAL A 165 8.12 0.09 -6.28
C VAL A 165 7.86 0.51 -7.72
N ASN A 166 8.45 -0.24 -8.61
CA ASN A 166 8.34 -0.06 -10.06
C ASN A 166 7.36 -1.07 -10.68
N ARG A 167 7.22 -0.99 -11.99
CA ARG A 167 6.33 -1.86 -12.77
C ARG A 167 6.62 -3.36 -12.57
N ASP A 168 7.89 -3.75 -12.42
CA ASP A 168 8.26 -5.16 -12.27
C ASP A 168 7.84 -5.71 -10.91
N LEU A 169 7.95 -4.90 -9.86
CA LEU A 169 7.43 -5.27 -8.54
C LEU A 169 5.91 -5.38 -8.54
N LEU A 170 5.21 -4.44 -9.17
CA LEU A 170 3.74 -4.52 -9.31
C LEU A 170 3.32 -5.77 -10.08
N LYS A 171 4.02 -6.11 -11.17
CA LYS A 171 3.80 -7.36 -11.89
C LYS A 171 4.02 -8.59 -11.03
N THR A 172 5.03 -8.58 -10.16
CA THR A 172 5.29 -9.69 -9.23
C THR A 172 4.09 -9.92 -8.31
N TYR A 173 3.49 -8.85 -7.77
CA TYR A 173 2.28 -8.95 -6.94
C TYR A 173 1.07 -9.45 -7.73
N LEU A 174 0.83 -8.88 -8.90
CA LEU A 174 -0.29 -9.24 -9.75
C LEU A 174 -0.19 -10.68 -10.29
N SER A 175 1.01 -11.13 -10.65
CA SER A 175 1.23 -12.53 -11.07
C SER A 175 0.93 -13.52 -9.94
N TYR A 176 1.21 -13.16 -8.69
CA TYR A 176 0.80 -13.97 -7.55
C TYR A 176 -0.73 -13.97 -7.37
N PHE A 177 -1.40 -12.85 -7.59
CA PHE A 177 -2.86 -12.77 -7.54
C PHE A 177 -3.50 -13.70 -8.59
N GLU A 178 -2.95 -13.74 -9.80
CA GLU A 178 -3.40 -14.67 -10.85
C GLU A 178 -3.15 -16.13 -10.48
N ALA A 179 -1.89 -16.46 -10.14
CA ALA A 179 -1.49 -17.84 -9.84
C ALA A 179 -2.24 -18.44 -8.64
N SER A 180 -2.67 -17.60 -7.68
CA SER A 180 -3.46 -18.00 -6.53
C SER A 180 -4.96 -18.15 -6.83
N GLY A 181 -5.43 -17.78 -8.01
CA GLY A 181 -6.84 -17.73 -8.36
C GLY A 181 -7.63 -16.59 -7.71
N PHE A 182 -6.95 -15.66 -7.00
CA PHE A 182 -7.63 -14.58 -6.29
C PHE A 182 -8.45 -13.67 -7.20
N LEU A 183 -7.98 -13.40 -8.40
CA LEU A 183 -8.66 -12.49 -9.33
C LEU A 183 -9.88 -13.11 -10.01
N TRP A 184 -10.00 -14.45 -10.01
CA TRP A 184 -11.03 -15.18 -10.76
C TRP A 184 -12.25 -15.61 -9.92
N ASN A 185 -12.16 -15.57 -8.58
CA ASN A 185 -13.18 -16.07 -7.66
C ASN A 185 -14.07 -14.97 -7.10
#